data_45073aef24803d0d2abd89813e10f0f5
#
_entry.id   45073aef24803d0d2abd89813e10f0f5
#
_cell.length_a   1.000
_cell.length_b   1.000
_cell.length_c   1.000
_cell.angle_alpha   90.00
_cell.angle_beta   90.00
_cell.angle_gamma   90.00
#
_symmetry.space_group_name_H-M   'P 1'
#
loop_
_entity.id
_entity.type
_entity.pdbx_description
1 polymer ?
#
loop_
_entity_poly.entity_id
_entity_poly.type
_entity_poly.pdbx_seq_one_letter_code
_entity_poly.pdbx_strand_id
1 'polypeptide(L)'
;MDEFQYYPTPRHLAKIVWKGFTTPITSILDPEAGGGALVIPYLEDFPEDWDERTAKRRASYLDPERYFNDVNWYACEINMQMHANLKEAGATIVGCDFLSMQSASMFSHIVMNPPFRHGAKHLMHAWNIFYAGEIGCILNAATIRNPS
;
A
#
# COMPACT_ATOMS: atom_id res chain seq x y z
N MET A 1 -3.32 23.95 -5.40
CA MET A 1 -2.70 22.64 -5.07
C MET A 1 -3.13 22.24 -3.67
N ASP A 2 -3.51 21.01 -3.50
CA ASP A 2 -3.90 20.46 -2.20
C ASP A 2 -2.72 20.53 -1.22
N GLU A 3 -2.97 21.00 -0.01
CA GLU A 3 -1.97 21.07 1.06
C GLU A 3 -1.32 19.71 1.36
N PHE A 4 -2.10 18.63 1.25
CA PHE A 4 -1.64 17.27 1.51
C PHE A 4 -1.11 16.56 0.28
N GLN A 5 -1.04 17.22 -0.87
CA GLN A 5 -0.56 16.65 -2.14
C GLN A 5 -1.24 15.32 -2.49
N TYR A 6 -2.55 15.25 -2.29
CA TYR A 6 -3.31 14.05 -2.57
C TYR A 6 -3.52 13.86 -4.08
N TYR A 7 -2.96 12.77 -4.58
CA TYR A 7 -3.13 12.33 -5.96
C TYR A 7 -3.61 10.88 -5.95
N PRO A 8 -4.87 10.61 -6.35
CA PRO A 8 -5.37 9.25 -6.40
C PRO A 8 -4.50 8.37 -7.31
N THR A 9 -4.16 7.18 -6.82
CA THR A 9 -3.34 6.25 -7.61
C THR A 9 -4.13 5.76 -8.82
N PRO A 10 -3.63 5.95 -10.05
CA PRO A 10 -4.26 5.36 -11.22
C PRO A 10 -4.29 3.83 -11.12
N ARG A 11 -5.41 3.22 -11.55
CA ARG A 11 -5.61 1.77 -11.46
C ARG A 11 -4.49 0.96 -12.10
N HIS A 12 -3.97 1.39 -13.26
CA HIS A 12 -2.91 0.67 -13.95
C HIS A 12 -1.60 0.66 -13.16
N LEU A 13 -1.30 1.73 -12.41
CA LEU A 13 -0.11 1.78 -11.54
C LEU A 13 -0.30 0.91 -10.30
N ALA A 14 -1.48 0.92 -9.71
CA ALA A 14 -1.80 0.01 -8.60
C ALA A 14 -1.57 -1.44 -9.02
N LYS A 15 -2.05 -1.83 -10.18
CA LYS A 15 -1.88 -3.18 -10.73
C LYS A 15 -0.40 -3.57 -10.86
N ILE A 16 0.45 -2.67 -11.35
CA ILE A 16 1.90 -2.91 -11.46
C ILE A 16 2.51 -3.16 -10.08
N VAL A 17 2.16 -2.37 -9.09
CA VAL A 17 2.66 -2.54 -7.70
C VAL A 17 2.31 -3.92 -7.17
N TRP A 18 1.04 -4.30 -7.23
CA TRP A 18 0.58 -5.58 -6.68
C TRP A 18 1.16 -6.79 -7.40
N LYS A 19 1.36 -6.72 -8.71
CA LYS A 19 1.99 -7.79 -9.49
C LYS A 19 3.47 -7.99 -9.18
N GLY A 20 4.14 -6.96 -8.64
CA GLY A 20 5.55 -7.05 -8.30
C GLY A 20 5.87 -7.85 -7.04
N PHE A 21 4.89 -8.12 -6.19
CA PHE A 21 5.14 -8.87 -4.95
C PHE A 21 5.33 -10.35 -5.21
N THR A 22 6.22 -10.96 -4.42
CA THR A 22 6.63 -12.37 -4.57
C THR A 22 6.26 -13.24 -3.38
N THR A 23 5.88 -12.64 -2.25
CA THR A 23 5.55 -13.35 -1.01
C THR A 23 4.06 -13.26 -0.70
N PRO A 24 3.52 -14.19 0.13
CA PRO A 24 2.10 -14.15 0.52
C PRO A 24 1.73 -12.85 1.22
N ILE A 25 0.60 -12.27 0.82
CA ILE A 25 0.10 -11.01 1.37
C ILE A 25 -0.94 -11.33 2.45
N THR A 26 -0.64 -10.97 3.69
CA THR A 26 -1.53 -11.24 4.84
C THR A 26 -1.96 -9.98 5.56
N SER A 27 -1.09 -9.00 5.66
CA SER A 27 -1.39 -7.70 6.28
C SER A 27 -0.70 -6.59 5.50
N ILE A 28 -1.49 -5.61 5.11
CA ILE A 28 -1.07 -4.53 4.23
C ILE A 28 -1.05 -3.24 5.04
N LEU A 29 0.02 -2.47 4.93
CA LEU A 29 0.04 -1.07 5.36
C LEU A 29 0.10 -0.16 4.14
N ASP A 30 -0.85 0.77 4.03
CA ASP A 30 -0.74 1.94 3.15
C ASP A 30 -0.54 3.17 4.03
N PRO A 31 0.68 3.72 4.08
CA PRO A 31 1.00 4.81 5.01
C PRO A 31 0.52 6.19 4.55
N GLU A 32 0.09 6.33 3.30
CA GLU A 32 -0.49 7.55 2.74
C GLU A 32 -1.72 7.17 1.92
N ALA A 33 -2.73 6.66 2.62
CA ALA A 33 -3.82 5.93 1.96
C ALA A 33 -4.75 6.79 1.10
N GLY A 34 -4.90 8.07 1.41
CA GLY A 34 -5.83 8.94 0.68
C GLY A 34 -7.25 8.37 0.69
N GLY A 35 -7.83 8.19 -0.47
CA GLY A 35 -9.14 7.55 -0.64
C GLY A 35 -9.08 6.03 -0.80
N GLY A 36 -7.90 5.42 -0.71
CA GLY A 36 -7.75 3.97 -0.83
C GLY A 36 -7.50 3.46 -2.26
N ALA A 37 -7.21 4.34 -3.20
CA ALA A 37 -7.07 3.99 -4.62
C ALA A 37 -5.96 2.98 -4.93
N LEU A 38 -4.97 2.83 -4.05
CA LEU A 38 -3.89 1.84 -4.23
C LEU A 38 -4.30 0.45 -3.75
N VAL A 39 -5.11 0.34 -2.71
CA VAL A 39 -5.45 -0.95 -2.07
C VAL A 39 -6.82 -1.49 -2.48
N ILE A 40 -7.83 -0.63 -2.62
CA ILE A 40 -9.20 -1.06 -2.93
C ILE A 40 -9.27 -1.94 -4.19
N PRO A 41 -8.60 -1.59 -5.31
CA PRO A 41 -8.64 -2.44 -6.50
C PRO A 41 -8.10 -3.85 -6.26
N TYR A 42 -7.06 -3.98 -5.42
CA TYR A 42 -6.50 -5.27 -5.05
C TYR A 42 -7.51 -6.14 -4.31
N LEU A 43 -8.28 -5.54 -3.40
CA LEU A 43 -9.27 -6.29 -2.61
C LEU A 43 -10.51 -6.69 -3.42
N GLU A 44 -10.88 -5.90 -4.43
CA GLU A 44 -12.14 -6.08 -5.15
C GLU A 44 -11.98 -6.84 -6.48
N ASP A 45 -11.04 -6.42 -7.33
CA ASP A 45 -11.09 -6.75 -8.75
C ASP A 45 -9.88 -7.49 -9.32
N PHE A 46 -8.71 -7.36 -8.73
CA PHE A 46 -7.48 -7.85 -9.35
C PHE A 46 -7.40 -9.36 -9.58
N PRO A 47 -8.10 -10.22 -8.86
CA PRO A 47 -8.01 -11.66 -9.11
C PRO A 47 -8.35 -12.08 -10.54
N GLU A 48 -9.26 -11.38 -11.18
CA GLU A 48 -9.69 -11.71 -12.56
C GLU A 48 -8.66 -11.28 -13.62
N ASP A 49 -7.87 -10.26 -13.29
CA ASP A 49 -6.87 -9.68 -14.18
C ASP A 49 -5.46 -10.22 -13.97
N TRP A 50 -5.29 -11.14 -13.04
CA TRP A 50 -3.96 -11.64 -12.70
C TRP A 50 -3.51 -12.72 -13.67
N ASP A 51 -2.23 -12.68 -14.03
CA ASP A 51 -1.67 -13.75 -14.84
C ASP A 51 -1.64 -15.08 -14.04
N GLU A 52 -1.55 -16.20 -14.77
CA GLU A 52 -1.56 -17.55 -14.19
C GLU A 52 -0.46 -17.75 -13.15
N ARG A 53 0.71 -17.15 -13.37
CA ARG A 53 1.85 -17.24 -12.46
C ARG A 53 1.57 -16.59 -11.11
N THR A 54 0.94 -15.42 -11.13
CA THR A 54 0.56 -14.68 -9.92
C THR A 54 -0.54 -15.42 -9.17
N ALA A 55 -1.54 -15.95 -9.90
CA ALA A 55 -2.61 -16.74 -9.32
C ALA A 55 -2.07 -18.01 -8.63
N LYS A 56 -1.12 -18.72 -9.27
CA LYS A 56 -0.48 -19.91 -8.69
C LYS A 56 0.31 -19.62 -7.43
N ARG A 57 1.04 -18.49 -7.37
CA ARG A 57 1.76 -18.11 -6.15
C ARG A 57 0.84 -17.87 -4.98
N ARG A 58 -0.32 -17.27 -5.24
CA ARG A 58 -1.33 -17.06 -4.20
C ARG A 58 -1.96 -18.37 -3.75
N ALA A 59 -2.34 -19.22 -4.69
CA ALA A 59 -3.01 -20.49 -4.41
C ALA A 59 -2.11 -21.48 -3.67
N SER A 60 -0.79 -21.42 -3.83
CA SER A 60 0.14 -22.36 -3.21
C SER A 60 0.33 -22.18 -1.71
N TYR A 61 -0.09 -21.06 -1.14
CA TYR A 61 0.14 -20.73 0.26
C TYR A 61 -1.11 -20.70 1.13
N LEU A 62 -2.30 -20.53 0.54
CA LEU A 62 -3.55 -20.43 1.28
C LEU A 62 -4.72 -20.92 0.43
N ASP A 63 -5.73 -21.48 1.09
CA ASP A 63 -7.04 -21.71 0.50
C ASP A 63 -7.54 -20.41 -0.16
N PRO A 64 -7.91 -20.39 -1.46
CA PRO A 64 -8.35 -19.18 -2.13
C PRO A 64 -9.49 -18.45 -1.42
N GLU A 65 -10.45 -19.15 -0.85
CA GLU A 65 -11.54 -18.52 -0.09
C GLU A 65 -11.03 -17.84 1.18
N ARG A 66 -10.09 -18.46 1.86
CA ARG A 66 -9.48 -17.93 3.08
C ARG A 66 -8.61 -16.71 2.78
N TYR A 67 -7.91 -16.74 1.65
CA TYR A 67 -7.01 -15.65 1.27
C TYR A 67 -7.73 -14.29 1.15
N PHE A 68 -8.88 -14.27 0.50
CA PHE A 68 -9.64 -13.02 0.32
C PHE A 68 -10.29 -12.51 1.60
N ASN A 69 -10.62 -13.41 2.51
CA ASN A 69 -11.28 -13.06 3.76
C ASN A 69 -10.30 -12.69 4.88
N ASP A 70 -9.02 -13.07 4.76
CA ASP A 70 -8.05 -12.94 5.85
C ASP A 70 -6.98 -11.85 5.62
N VAL A 71 -7.04 -11.11 4.53
CA VAL A 71 -6.12 -9.99 4.30
C VAL A 71 -6.58 -8.79 5.12
N ASN A 72 -5.73 -8.34 6.03
CA ASN A 72 -6.00 -7.16 6.84
C ASN A 72 -5.36 -5.92 6.21
N TRP A 73 -6.15 -4.86 6.06
CA TRP A 73 -5.70 -3.59 5.52
C TRP A 73 -5.61 -2.53 6.61
N TYR A 74 -4.41 -1.99 6.77
CA TYR A 74 -4.10 -0.93 7.72
C TYR A 74 -3.67 0.32 6.96
N ALA A 75 -4.05 1.48 7.47
CA ALA A 75 -3.78 2.74 6.81
C ALA A 75 -3.32 3.83 7.78
N CYS A 76 -2.37 4.63 7.34
CA CYS A 76 -2.14 5.97 7.86
C CYS A 76 -2.66 6.98 6.85
N GLU A 77 -3.24 8.07 7.33
CA GLU A 77 -3.69 9.15 6.47
C GLU A 77 -3.69 10.46 7.26
N ILE A 78 -2.90 11.42 6.80
CA ILE A 78 -2.75 12.72 7.47
C ILE A 78 -4.00 13.58 7.34
N ASN A 79 -4.76 13.43 6.26
CA ASN A 79 -6.04 14.10 6.09
C ASN A 79 -7.16 13.33 6.82
N MET A 80 -7.51 13.79 8.01
CA MET A 80 -8.50 13.11 8.84
C MET A 80 -9.90 13.05 8.21
N GLN A 81 -10.20 13.89 7.24
CA GLN A 81 -11.47 13.82 6.49
C GLN A 81 -11.59 12.55 5.66
N MET A 82 -10.49 11.89 5.34
CA MET A 82 -10.48 10.62 4.61
C MET A 82 -10.71 9.40 5.50
N HIS A 83 -10.58 9.51 6.82
CA HIS A 83 -10.60 8.36 7.72
C HIS A 83 -11.93 7.60 7.69
N ALA A 84 -13.06 8.31 7.66
CA ALA A 84 -14.37 7.66 7.64
C ALA A 84 -14.56 6.79 6.38
N ASN A 85 -14.17 7.31 5.22
CA ASN A 85 -14.26 6.58 3.95
C ASN A 85 -13.33 5.37 3.92
N LEU A 86 -12.12 5.50 4.47
CA LEU A 86 -11.17 4.39 4.56
C LEU A 86 -11.69 3.27 5.46
N LYS A 87 -12.26 3.61 6.61
CA LYS A 87 -12.87 2.62 7.51
C LYS A 87 -14.04 1.90 6.86
N GLU A 88 -14.90 2.64 6.17
CA GLU A 88 -16.02 2.06 5.43
C GLU A 88 -15.56 1.10 4.34
N ALA A 89 -14.45 1.40 3.68
CA ALA A 89 -13.84 0.55 2.65
C ALA A 89 -13.12 -0.68 3.22
N GLY A 90 -12.97 -0.78 4.55
CA GLY A 90 -12.38 -1.93 5.21
C GLY A 90 -11.01 -1.71 5.85
N ALA A 91 -10.49 -0.48 5.81
CA ALA A 91 -9.19 -0.18 6.43
C ALA A 91 -9.31 0.02 7.94
N THR A 92 -8.29 -0.39 8.67
CA THR A 92 -8.07 -0.02 10.06
C THR A 92 -7.08 1.13 10.09
N ILE A 93 -7.48 2.28 10.64
CA ILE A 93 -6.59 3.43 10.77
C ILE A 93 -5.63 3.20 11.94
N VAL A 94 -4.33 3.25 11.65
CA VAL A 94 -3.28 3.04 12.66
C VAL A 94 -2.49 4.31 12.97
N GLY A 95 -2.73 5.39 12.26
CA GLY A 95 -2.09 6.67 12.52
C GLY A 95 -2.44 7.73 11.50
N CYS A 96 -2.00 8.95 11.76
CA CYS A 96 -2.16 10.08 10.86
C CYS A 96 -0.85 10.37 10.12
N ASP A 97 0.23 10.60 10.85
CA ASP A 97 1.54 10.91 10.30
C ASP A 97 2.40 9.65 10.27
N PHE A 98 2.65 9.13 9.07
CA PHE A 98 3.48 7.95 8.88
C PHE A 98 4.89 8.14 9.43
N LEU A 99 5.47 9.35 9.32
CA LEU A 99 6.83 9.61 9.81
C LEU A 99 6.95 9.49 11.33
N SER A 100 5.84 9.50 12.05
CA SER A 100 5.81 9.25 13.50
C SER A 100 5.72 7.77 13.86
N MET A 101 5.46 6.88 12.89
CA MET A 101 5.41 5.43 13.14
C MET A 101 6.82 4.91 13.40
N GLN A 102 7.00 4.14 14.47
CA GLN A 102 8.30 3.66 14.90
C GLN A 102 8.62 2.23 14.46
N SER A 103 7.61 1.44 14.14
CA SER A 103 7.77 0.06 13.67
C SER A 103 6.63 -0.34 12.76
N ALA A 104 6.97 -1.05 11.69
CA ALA A 104 6.02 -1.67 10.77
C ALA A 104 6.16 -3.20 10.76
N SER A 105 6.76 -3.79 11.79
CA SER A 105 7.08 -5.22 11.85
C SER A 105 5.84 -6.14 11.83
N MET A 106 4.67 -5.61 12.15
CA MET A 106 3.41 -6.36 12.16
C MET A 106 2.79 -6.56 10.76
N PHE A 107 3.32 -5.89 9.74
CA PHE A 107 2.77 -5.98 8.39
C PHE A 107 3.61 -6.91 7.52
N SER A 108 2.96 -7.58 6.56
CA SER A 108 3.67 -8.38 5.55
C SER A 108 4.12 -7.54 4.37
N HIS A 109 3.35 -6.50 4.03
CA HIS A 109 3.59 -5.65 2.87
C HIS A 109 3.28 -4.19 3.18
N ILE A 110 4.10 -3.30 2.62
CA ILE A 110 3.83 -1.87 2.58
C ILE A 110 3.63 -1.47 1.13
N VAL A 111 2.53 -0.79 0.84
CA VAL A 111 2.25 -0.20 -0.47
C VAL A 111 2.10 1.30 -0.31
N MET A 112 2.79 2.07 -1.13
CA MET A 112 2.80 3.51 -0.94
C MET A 112 2.91 4.29 -2.24
N ASN A 113 2.15 5.38 -2.28
CA ASN A 113 2.25 6.42 -3.29
C ASN A 113 2.46 7.75 -2.55
N PRO A 114 3.71 8.03 -2.11
CA PRO A 114 3.97 9.16 -1.22
C PRO A 114 3.86 10.50 -1.92
N PRO A 115 3.69 11.61 -1.15
CA PRO A 115 3.70 12.95 -1.72
C PRO A 115 4.96 13.22 -2.54
N PHE A 116 4.82 13.88 -3.69
CA PHE A 116 5.92 14.10 -4.63
C PHE A 116 7.14 14.75 -3.98
N ARG A 117 6.93 15.74 -3.12
CA ARG A 117 8.01 16.51 -2.49
C ARG A 117 8.84 15.69 -1.50
N HIS A 118 8.25 14.66 -0.91
CA HIS A 118 8.85 13.91 0.19
C HIS A 118 8.89 12.41 -0.09
N GLY A 119 8.81 12.02 -1.36
CA GLY A 119 8.74 10.61 -1.74
C GLY A 119 9.94 9.80 -1.24
N ALA A 120 11.16 10.30 -1.45
CA ALA A 120 12.36 9.63 -0.98
C ALA A 120 12.40 9.50 0.55
N LYS A 121 12.04 10.57 1.27
CA LYS A 121 12.01 10.58 2.73
C LYS A 121 11.02 9.55 3.29
N HIS A 122 9.82 9.47 2.72
CA HIS A 122 8.82 8.51 3.14
C HIS A 122 9.22 7.07 2.84
N LEU A 123 9.80 6.82 1.66
CA LEU A 123 10.31 5.49 1.31
C LEU A 123 11.44 5.06 2.25
N MET A 124 12.38 5.95 2.54
CA MET A 124 13.47 5.64 3.47
C MET A 124 12.96 5.38 4.89
N HIS A 125 11.93 6.10 5.32
CA HIS A 125 11.29 5.82 6.60
C HIS A 125 10.68 4.42 6.63
N ALA A 126 9.94 4.04 5.58
CA ALA A 126 9.40 2.69 5.45
C ALA A 126 10.50 1.63 5.51
N TRP A 127 11.58 1.85 4.78
CA TRP A 127 12.74 0.94 4.80
C TRP A 127 13.33 0.78 6.19
N ASN A 128 13.45 1.87 6.95
CA ASN A 128 14.08 1.87 8.26
C ASN A 128 13.24 1.18 9.35
N ILE A 129 11.92 1.17 9.23
CA ILE A 129 11.03 0.63 10.25
C ILE A 129 10.44 -0.75 9.90
N PHE A 130 10.70 -1.24 8.67
CA PHE A 130 10.14 -2.48 8.15
C PHE A 130 11.26 -3.50 7.92
N TYR A 131 11.37 -4.47 8.82
CA TYR A 131 12.51 -5.39 8.84
C TYR A 131 12.31 -6.65 8.02
N ALA A 132 11.08 -7.06 7.77
CA ALA A 132 10.79 -8.28 7.01
C ALA A 132 9.50 -8.12 6.22
N GLY A 133 9.60 -8.28 4.91
CA GLY A 133 8.46 -8.13 3.99
C GLY A 133 8.86 -7.42 2.72
N GLU A 134 7.88 -6.99 1.95
CA GLU A 134 8.10 -6.32 0.68
C GLU A 134 7.45 -4.94 0.68
N ILE A 135 8.14 -3.98 0.06
CA ILE A 135 7.65 -2.61 -0.12
C ILE A 135 7.43 -2.37 -1.61
N GLY A 136 6.21 -1.96 -1.98
CA GLY A 136 5.91 -1.44 -3.31
C GLY A 136 5.67 0.06 -3.23
N CYS A 137 6.43 0.84 -3.97
CA CYS A 137 6.38 2.30 -3.88
C CYS A 137 6.31 2.94 -5.27
N ILE A 138 5.40 3.88 -5.44
CA ILE A 138 5.29 4.69 -6.64
C ILE A 138 6.00 6.02 -6.40
N LEU A 139 7.03 6.28 -7.18
CA LEU A 139 7.77 7.54 -7.15
C LEU A 139 7.76 8.19 -8.54
N ASN A 140 7.83 9.51 -8.60
CA ASN A 140 8.03 10.17 -9.87
C ASN A 140 9.50 10.04 -10.33
N ALA A 141 9.73 10.20 -11.64
CA ALA A 141 11.07 10.03 -12.21
C ALA A 141 12.08 11.06 -11.66
N ALA A 142 11.64 12.26 -11.35
CA ALA A 142 12.50 13.30 -10.76
C ALA A 142 12.97 12.90 -9.35
N THR A 143 12.11 12.31 -8.55
CA THR A 143 12.48 11.79 -7.22
C THR A 143 13.55 10.70 -7.31
N ILE A 144 13.45 9.81 -8.29
CA ILE A 144 14.43 8.74 -8.49
C ILE A 144 15.78 9.29 -8.92
N ARG A 145 15.80 10.31 -9.82
CA ARG A 145 17.03 10.91 -10.33
C ARG A 145 17.70 11.84 -9.34
N ASN A 146 16.93 12.58 -8.57
CA ASN A 146 17.40 13.60 -7.61
C ASN A 146 16.74 13.39 -6.26
N PRO A 147 17.12 12.37 -5.50
CA PRO A 147 16.56 12.14 -4.17
C PRO A 147 16.89 13.29 -3.22
N SER A 148 15.91 13.72 -2.46
CA SER A 148 16.10 14.79 -1.49
C SER A 148 15.64 14.37 -0.10
#